data_3a1f96bb624b4b18a38216cde2be7cdd
#
_entry.id   3a1f96bb624b4b18a38216cde2be7cdd
#
_cell.length_a   1.000
_cell.length_b   1.000
_cell.length_c   1.000
_cell.angle_alpha   90.00
_cell.angle_beta   90.00
_cell.angle_gamma   90.00
#
_symmetry.space_group_name_H-M   'P 1'
#
loop_
_entity.id
_entity.type
_entity.pdbx_description
1 polymer ?
#
loop_
_entity_poly.entity_id
_entity_poly.type
_entity_poly.pdbx_seq_one_letter_code
_entity_poly.pdbx_strand_id
1 'polypeptide(L)'
;MVGVNSDGNGYTAIQCKFYDKEATVPKAGVDSFIASSNKPFFTKRFLVATNEHWTDPVKEEFRRQTPPVTLITRETLASSTVDWAAYQRGELKEVAKRTPRDYQKEAIKKVISGFKTASKGKLIMACGTGKTYTSLKIAEEQAGAGKLVLFLVPSLSLLSQTLTDWKQQCIYPINAFAVCSDSSTGKAGLEDLESLTVGSELAYPATTDARSLCKQIKAAKEKKDAMTVVFSTYQSIDVIHQAQTQEIDPIGEFDLVICDEAHRTAGGHFTDEKEAVFTRIHNNDYVAAKKRLYMTATPKIYGSDAKKQNEDGDIVLYSMDDEEVYGKTFHSINFTEAVRLGSLVDYKVIVLTVSES
;
A
#
# COMPACT_ATOMS: atom_id res chain seq x y z
N MET A 1 -9.35 -28.48 -8.64
CA MET A 1 -7.91 -28.85 -8.68
C MET A 1 -7.32 -28.85 -7.29
N VAL A 2 -6.35 -29.70 -7.05
CA VAL A 2 -5.61 -29.75 -5.79
C VAL A 2 -4.13 -29.57 -6.11
N GLY A 3 -3.50 -28.61 -5.47
CA GLY A 3 -2.05 -28.36 -5.58
C GLY A 3 -1.35 -28.76 -4.29
N VAL A 4 -0.12 -29.23 -4.39
CA VAL A 4 0.77 -29.42 -3.23
C VAL A 4 1.47 -28.09 -2.97
N ASN A 5 1.52 -27.67 -1.70
CA ASN A 5 2.23 -26.45 -1.36
C ASN A 5 3.75 -26.62 -1.57
N SER A 6 4.40 -25.59 -2.07
CA SER A 6 5.86 -25.62 -2.33
C SER A 6 6.72 -25.81 -1.06
N ASP A 7 6.14 -25.51 0.12
CA ASP A 7 6.76 -25.71 1.43
C ASP A 7 6.54 -27.14 2.01
N GLY A 8 5.83 -27.99 1.27
CA GLY A 8 5.47 -29.36 1.70
C GLY A 8 4.38 -29.43 2.78
N ASN A 9 3.90 -28.30 3.27
CA ASN A 9 2.91 -28.24 4.35
C ASN A 9 1.48 -28.13 3.79
N GLY A 10 0.83 -29.29 3.56
CA GLY A 10 -0.56 -29.36 3.18
C GLY A 10 -0.83 -29.10 1.70
N TYR A 11 -2.11 -28.93 1.40
CA TYR A 11 -2.63 -28.81 0.04
C TYR A 11 -3.31 -27.48 -0.19
N THR A 12 -3.29 -27.02 -1.42
CA THR A 12 -4.07 -25.87 -1.90
C THR A 12 -5.28 -26.35 -2.68
N ALA A 13 -6.49 -25.95 -2.26
CA ALA A 13 -7.70 -26.14 -3.05
C ALA A 13 -7.85 -25.01 -4.06
N ILE A 14 -8.06 -25.35 -5.34
CA ILE A 14 -8.23 -24.37 -6.42
C ILE A 14 -9.48 -24.71 -7.22
N GLN A 15 -10.39 -23.74 -7.38
CA GLN A 15 -11.48 -23.83 -8.34
C GLN A 15 -11.42 -22.66 -9.31
N CYS A 16 -11.54 -22.94 -10.60
CA CYS A 16 -11.65 -21.92 -11.65
C CYS A 16 -13.11 -21.83 -12.10
N LYS A 17 -13.61 -20.61 -12.24
CA LYS A 17 -14.95 -20.30 -12.71
C LYS A 17 -14.85 -19.29 -13.84
N PHE A 18 -15.57 -19.58 -14.92
CA PHE A 18 -15.73 -18.65 -16.04
C PHE A 18 -17.11 -18.00 -15.95
N TYR A 19 -17.13 -16.69 -15.83
CA TYR A 19 -18.34 -15.86 -15.81
C TYR A 19 -18.21 -14.75 -16.84
N ASP A 20 -19.34 -14.29 -17.36
CA ASP A 20 -19.38 -13.08 -18.16
C ASP A 20 -18.93 -11.88 -17.31
N LYS A 21 -18.31 -10.91 -17.96
CA LYS A 21 -17.72 -9.73 -17.30
C LYS A 21 -18.71 -8.99 -16.41
N GLU A 22 -19.96 -8.88 -16.85
CA GLU A 22 -21.03 -8.14 -16.15
C GLU A 22 -21.87 -9.05 -15.20
N ALA A 23 -21.56 -10.35 -15.14
CA ALA A 23 -22.32 -11.28 -14.30
C ALA A 23 -22.00 -11.08 -12.83
N THR A 24 -23.03 -10.98 -11.98
CA THR A 24 -22.86 -10.97 -10.52
C THR A 24 -22.92 -12.40 -10.00
N VAL A 25 -21.93 -12.84 -9.23
CA VAL A 25 -21.85 -14.18 -8.69
C VAL A 25 -22.56 -14.26 -7.33
N PRO A 26 -23.67 -14.99 -7.24
CA PRO A 26 -24.38 -15.18 -5.98
C PRO A 26 -23.70 -16.27 -5.12
N LYS A 27 -24.06 -16.33 -3.82
CA LYS A 27 -23.53 -17.31 -2.86
C LYS A 27 -23.66 -18.75 -3.35
N ALA A 28 -24.81 -19.14 -3.89
CA ALA A 28 -25.05 -20.48 -4.43
C ALA A 28 -24.03 -20.92 -5.50
N GLY A 29 -23.44 -19.96 -6.22
CA GLY A 29 -22.40 -20.23 -7.22
C GLY A 29 -21.08 -20.73 -6.62
N VAL A 30 -20.84 -20.55 -5.33
CA VAL A 30 -19.57 -20.86 -4.65
C VAL A 30 -19.72 -21.87 -3.50
N ASP A 31 -20.93 -22.16 -3.04
CA ASP A 31 -21.20 -23.04 -1.89
C ASP A 31 -20.57 -24.44 -2.06
N SER A 32 -20.60 -25.01 -3.26
CA SER A 32 -19.98 -26.30 -3.55
C SER A 32 -18.46 -26.29 -3.34
N PHE A 33 -17.80 -25.18 -3.69
CA PHE A 33 -16.37 -25.03 -3.45
C PHE A 33 -16.06 -24.88 -1.97
N ILE A 34 -16.84 -24.06 -1.27
CA ILE A 34 -16.68 -23.83 0.16
C ILE A 34 -16.81 -25.17 0.89
N ALA A 35 -17.85 -25.94 0.61
CA ALA A 35 -18.09 -27.26 1.24
C ALA A 35 -16.99 -28.28 0.90
N SER A 36 -16.58 -28.39 -0.37
CA SER A 36 -15.59 -29.37 -0.81
C SER A 36 -14.17 -29.06 -0.33
N SER A 37 -13.84 -27.78 -0.18
CA SER A 37 -12.53 -27.30 0.26
C SER A 37 -12.40 -27.09 1.77
N ASN A 38 -13.48 -27.30 2.54
CA ASN A 38 -13.45 -27.25 4.00
C ASN A 38 -12.95 -28.58 4.58
N LYS A 39 -11.68 -28.90 4.34
CA LYS A 39 -11.01 -30.10 4.81
C LYS A 39 -9.72 -29.72 5.55
N PRO A 40 -9.36 -30.39 6.65
CA PRO A 40 -8.20 -30.00 7.49
C PRO A 40 -6.84 -29.98 6.76
N PHE A 41 -6.71 -30.74 5.68
CA PHE A 41 -5.47 -30.81 4.91
C PHE A 41 -5.30 -29.67 3.91
N PHE A 42 -6.36 -28.89 3.62
CA PHE A 42 -6.24 -27.67 2.82
C PHE A 42 -5.80 -26.52 3.70
N THR A 43 -4.60 -26.02 3.46
CA THR A 43 -4.03 -24.86 4.16
C THR A 43 -4.17 -23.56 3.37
N LYS A 44 -4.50 -23.66 2.06
CA LYS A 44 -4.80 -22.53 1.18
C LYS A 44 -5.99 -22.87 0.28
N ARG A 45 -6.81 -21.88 -0.01
CA ARG A 45 -8.01 -22.02 -0.82
C ARG A 45 -8.12 -20.87 -1.81
N PHE A 46 -8.09 -21.17 -3.11
CA PHE A 46 -8.19 -20.17 -4.17
C PHE A 46 -9.44 -20.41 -5.03
N LEU A 47 -10.19 -19.35 -5.23
CA LEU A 47 -11.24 -19.31 -6.25
C LEU A 47 -10.77 -18.34 -7.35
N VAL A 48 -10.54 -18.87 -8.55
CA VAL A 48 -10.11 -18.09 -9.70
C VAL A 48 -11.34 -17.81 -10.57
N ALA A 49 -11.61 -16.53 -10.85
CA ALA A 49 -12.77 -16.14 -11.63
C ALA A 49 -12.43 -15.06 -12.68
N THR A 50 -13.18 -15.07 -13.78
CA THR A 50 -12.98 -14.12 -14.91
C THR A 50 -13.66 -12.78 -14.70
N ASN A 51 -14.55 -12.66 -13.70
CA ASN A 51 -15.28 -11.44 -13.37
C ASN A 51 -14.88 -10.87 -11.99
N GLU A 52 -15.33 -9.66 -11.71
CA GLU A 52 -15.02 -8.92 -10.49
C GLU A 52 -16.26 -8.58 -9.67
N HIS A 53 -17.45 -8.91 -10.18
CA HIS A 53 -18.74 -8.59 -9.55
C HIS A 53 -19.21 -9.72 -8.63
N TRP A 54 -18.97 -9.56 -7.33
CA TRP A 54 -19.34 -10.50 -6.28
C TRP A 54 -20.29 -9.87 -5.28
N THR A 55 -21.32 -10.60 -4.87
CA THR A 55 -22.23 -10.11 -3.83
C THR A 55 -21.53 -10.01 -2.47
N ASP A 56 -21.90 -9.05 -1.64
CA ASP A 56 -21.32 -8.89 -0.30
C ASP A 56 -21.46 -10.15 0.58
N PRO A 57 -22.59 -10.88 0.54
CA PRO A 57 -22.70 -12.17 1.25
C PRO A 57 -21.64 -13.20 0.85
N VAL A 58 -21.20 -13.21 -0.42
CA VAL A 58 -20.12 -14.11 -0.88
C VAL A 58 -18.77 -13.67 -0.33
N LYS A 59 -18.48 -12.37 -0.40
CA LYS A 59 -17.24 -11.79 0.10
C LYS A 59 -17.09 -12.05 1.60
N GLU A 60 -18.16 -11.85 2.36
CA GLU A 60 -18.17 -12.09 3.80
C GLU A 60 -18.01 -13.57 4.13
N GLU A 61 -18.67 -14.47 3.39
CA GLU A 61 -18.52 -15.90 3.55
C GLU A 61 -17.05 -16.34 3.33
N PHE A 62 -16.37 -15.81 2.31
CA PHE A 62 -14.97 -16.13 2.05
C PHE A 62 -14.03 -15.74 3.19
N ARG A 63 -14.30 -14.60 3.85
CA ARG A 63 -13.53 -14.13 5.00
C ARG A 63 -13.74 -14.98 6.25
N ARG A 64 -14.97 -15.46 6.48
CA ARG A 64 -15.33 -16.28 7.66
C ARG A 64 -14.74 -17.68 7.64
N GLN A 65 -14.29 -18.15 6.47
CA GLN A 65 -13.71 -19.48 6.34
C GLN A 65 -12.33 -19.58 7.00
N THR A 66 -11.98 -20.78 7.49
CA THR A 66 -10.66 -21.08 8.06
C THR A 66 -10.08 -22.31 7.37
N PRO A 67 -9.02 -22.18 6.55
CA PRO A 67 -8.43 -20.92 6.08
C PRO A 67 -9.39 -20.12 5.18
N PRO A 68 -9.22 -18.78 5.06
CA PRO A 68 -10.09 -17.98 4.21
C PRO A 68 -9.95 -18.35 2.74
N VAL A 69 -10.99 -18.08 1.95
CA VAL A 69 -10.95 -18.26 0.50
C VAL A 69 -10.37 -16.99 -0.12
N THR A 70 -9.25 -17.13 -0.83
CA THR A 70 -8.65 -16.04 -1.61
C THR A 70 -9.25 -16.04 -3.00
N LEU A 71 -9.82 -14.90 -3.40
CA LEU A 71 -10.32 -14.68 -4.74
C LEU A 71 -9.18 -14.20 -5.65
N ILE A 72 -9.02 -14.85 -6.80
CA ILE A 72 -8.10 -14.45 -7.85
C ILE A 72 -8.92 -14.06 -9.06
N THR A 73 -8.94 -12.77 -9.37
CA THR A 73 -9.67 -12.20 -10.50
C THR A 73 -8.81 -12.19 -11.77
N ARG A 74 -9.43 -11.84 -12.90
CA ARG A 74 -8.71 -11.60 -14.15
C ARG A 74 -7.66 -10.49 -14.00
N GLU A 75 -7.99 -9.43 -13.25
CA GLU A 75 -7.07 -8.33 -12.97
C GLU A 75 -5.86 -8.80 -12.14
N THR A 76 -6.11 -9.61 -11.10
CA THR A 76 -5.05 -10.24 -10.30
C THR A 76 -4.10 -11.06 -11.16
N LEU A 77 -4.63 -11.84 -12.11
CA LEU A 77 -3.80 -12.63 -13.02
C LEU A 77 -3.03 -11.73 -13.99
N ALA A 78 -3.68 -10.71 -14.56
CA ALA A 78 -3.04 -9.77 -15.48
C ALA A 78 -1.92 -8.97 -14.80
N SER A 79 -2.06 -8.67 -13.51
CA SER A 79 -1.07 -7.96 -12.70
C SER A 79 -0.01 -8.88 -12.08
N SER A 80 -0.03 -10.18 -12.34
CA SER A 80 0.96 -11.12 -11.82
C SER A 80 2.35 -10.92 -12.44
N THR A 81 3.36 -11.53 -11.82
CA THR A 81 4.74 -11.51 -12.37
C THR A 81 4.93 -12.42 -13.58
N VAL A 82 3.92 -13.18 -13.98
CA VAL A 82 3.97 -14.11 -15.10
C VAL A 82 3.86 -13.36 -16.42
N ASP A 83 4.79 -13.62 -17.35
CA ASP A 83 4.66 -13.22 -18.74
C ASP A 83 3.66 -14.16 -19.45
N TRP A 84 2.39 -13.74 -19.47
CA TRP A 84 1.30 -14.53 -20.07
C TRP A 84 1.49 -14.77 -21.58
N ALA A 85 2.16 -13.86 -22.30
CA ALA A 85 2.45 -14.05 -23.72
C ALA A 85 3.54 -15.12 -23.92
N ALA A 86 4.54 -15.17 -23.07
CA ALA A 86 5.52 -16.25 -23.06
C ALA A 86 4.88 -17.58 -22.63
N TYR A 87 4.01 -17.55 -21.60
CA TYR A 87 3.28 -18.73 -21.12
C TYR A 87 2.42 -19.38 -22.21
N GLN A 88 1.73 -18.59 -23.04
CA GLN A 88 0.96 -19.11 -24.19
C GLN A 88 1.84 -19.84 -25.23
N ARG A 89 3.13 -19.53 -25.27
CA ARG A 89 4.11 -20.24 -26.13
C ARG A 89 4.78 -21.43 -25.42
N GLY A 90 4.31 -21.78 -24.22
CA GLY A 90 4.87 -22.86 -23.39
C GLY A 90 6.11 -22.49 -22.59
N GLU A 91 6.42 -21.19 -22.44
CA GLU A 91 7.57 -20.70 -21.72
C GLU A 91 7.12 -20.06 -20.39
N LEU A 92 7.55 -20.59 -19.25
CA LEU A 92 7.31 -19.96 -17.95
C LEU A 92 8.38 -18.91 -17.69
N LYS A 93 8.03 -17.65 -17.92
CA LYS A 93 8.91 -16.49 -17.69
C LYS A 93 8.22 -15.44 -16.82
N GLU A 94 9.01 -14.66 -16.10
CA GLU A 94 8.52 -13.47 -15.43
C GLU A 94 8.57 -12.25 -16.37
N VAL A 95 7.67 -11.30 -16.14
CA VAL A 95 7.67 -10.00 -16.81
C VAL A 95 9.01 -9.31 -16.56
N ALA A 96 9.60 -8.75 -17.61
CA ALA A 96 10.86 -8.03 -17.50
C ALA A 96 10.71 -6.82 -16.55
N LYS A 97 11.62 -6.72 -15.59
CA LYS A 97 11.62 -5.61 -14.64
C LYS A 97 12.03 -4.31 -15.32
N ARG A 98 11.34 -3.24 -14.98
CA ARG A 98 11.61 -1.91 -15.52
C ARG A 98 12.95 -1.40 -15.01
N THR A 99 13.63 -0.58 -15.81
CA THR A 99 14.79 0.19 -15.38
C THR A 99 14.38 1.62 -15.05
N PRO A 100 14.90 2.23 -13.97
CA PRO A 100 14.62 3.62 -13.65
C PRO A 100 15.06 4.56 -14.77
N ARG A 101 14.23 5.53 -15.12
CA ARG A 101 14.59 6.65 -16.01
C ARG A 101 15.65 7.53 -15.33
N ASP A 102 16.39 8.33 -16.09
CA ASP A 102 17.52 9.08 -15.55
C ASP A 102 17.13 10.05 -14.43
N TYR A 103 15.99 10.73 -14.56
CA TYR A 103 15.49 11.60 -13.48
C TYR A 103 15.07 10.81 -12.22
N GLN A 104 14.60 9.56 -12.38
CA GLN A 104 14.31 8.68 -11.25
C GLN A 104 15.59 8.18 -10.57
N LYS A 105 16.63 7.86 -11.35
CA LYS A 105 17.97 7.51 -10.80
C LYS A 105 18.53 8.66 -9.99
N GLU A 106 18.38 9.90 -10.49
CA GLU A 106 18.81 11.10 -9.77
C GLU A 106 18.02 11.27 -8.46
N ALA A 107 16.70 11.14 -8.50
CA ALA A 107 15.85 11.18 -7.29
C ALA A 107 16.27 10.13 -6.25
N ILE A 108 16.46 8.87 -6.66
CA ILE A 108 16.93 7.79 -5.81
C ILE A 108 18.27 8.16 -5.17
N LYS A 109 19.26 8.54 -5.98
CA LYS A 109 20.59 8.93 -5.50
C LYS A 109 20.54 10.07 -4.48
N LYS A 110 19.71 11.10 -4.72
CA LYS A 110 19.55 12.24 -3.80
C LYS A 110 18.91 11.82 -2.47
N VAL A 111 17.88 10.97 -2.50
CA VAL A 111 17.24 10.44 -1.29
C VAL A 111 18.21 9.59 -0.49
N ILE A 112 18.92 8.65 -1.11
CA ILE A 112 19.91 7.81 -0.43
C ILE A 112 21.04 8.67 0.16
N SER A 113 21.51 9.68 -0.56
CA SER A 113 22.51 10.62 -0.04
C SER A 113 21.97 11.43 1.15
N GLY A 114 20.72 11.91 1.08
CA GLY A 114 20.06 12.63 2.17
C GLY A 114 19.96 11.78 3.45
N PHE A 115 19.64 10.51 3.29
CA PHE A 115 19.56 9.56 4.42
C PHE A 115 20.89 9.21 5.08
N LYS A 116 22.01 9.56 4.49
CA LYS A 116 23.33 9.41 5.17
C LYS A 116 23.48 10.38 6.34
N THR A 117 22.82 11.55 6.29
CA THR A 117 22.96 12.61 7.26
C THR A 117 21.68 12.93 8.03
N ALA A 118 20.53 12.40 7.59
CA ALA A 118 19.23 12.65 8.19
C ALA A 118 18.42 11.36 8.38
N SER A 119 17.56 11.33 9.40
CA SER A 119 16.62 10.22 9.62
C SER A 119 15.30 10.40 8.85
N LYS A 120 15.00 11.62 8.39
CA LYS A 120 13.77 11.94 7.67
C LYS A 120 13.99 12.98 6.59
N GLY A 121 13.15 12.95 5.55
CA GLY A 121 13.17 13.93 4.48
C GLY A 121 12.04 13.77 3.48
N LYS A 122 11.95 14.72 2.55
CA LYS A 122 10.88 14.81 1.56
C LYS A 122 11.39 14.49 0.16
N LEU A 123 10.55 13.77 -0.59
CA LEU A 123 10.66 13.57 -2.03
C LEU A 123 9.43 14.16 -2.70
N ILE A 124 9.60 15.22 -3.48
CA ILE A 124 8.53 15.89 -4.18
C ILE A 124 8.62 15.51 -5.65
N MET A 125 7.60 14.81 -6.17
CA MET A 125 7.56 14.40 -7.57
C MET A 125 6.15 14.61 -8.13
N ALA A 126 6.03 15.29 -9.26
CA ALA A 126 4.74 15.50 -9.94
C ALA A 126 3.99 14.18 -10.18
N CYS A 127 2.65 14.23 -10.24
CA CYS A 127 1.84 13.06 -10.60
C CYS A 127 2.26 12.51 -11.97
N GLY A 128 2.24 11.18 -12.15
CA GLY A 128 2.65 10.56 -13.42
C GLY A 128 4.16 10.39 -13.64
N THR A 129 5.03 10.94 -12.77
CA THR A 129 6.49 10.75 -12.87
C THR A 129 7.00 9.41 -12.31
N GLY A 130 6.09 8.57 -11.80
CA GLY A 130 6.42 7.23 -11.30
C GLY A 130 6.94 7.23 -9.86
N LYS A 131 6.34 8.02 -8.97
CA LYS A 131 6.64 8.03 -7.51
C LYS A 131 6.68 6.63 -6.92
N THR A 132 5.66 5.80 -7.18
CA THR A 132 5.53 4.44 -6.65
C THR A 132 6.72 3.55 -7.04
N TYR A 133 7.14 3.63 -8.30
CA TYR A 133 8.31 2.88 -8.77
C TYR A 133 9.63 3.44 -8.20
N THR A 134 9.75 4.76 -8.12
CA THR A 134 10.94 5.42 -7.52
C THR A 134 11.06 5.04 -6.04
N SER A 135 9.94 5.00 -5.30
CA SER A 135 9.93 4.61 -3.89
C SER A 135 10.33 3.14 -3.68
N LEU A 136 9.92 2.24 -4.59
CA LEU A 136 10.40 0.86 -4.58
C LEU A 136 11.93 0.80 -4.69
N LYS A 137 12.50 1.51 -5.66
CA LYS A 137 13.96 1.52 -5.86
C LYS A 137 14.72 2.13 -4.68
N ILE A 138 14.13 3.13 -4.03
CA ILE A 138 14.66 3.68 -2.76
C ILE A 138 14.60 2.62 -1.66
N ALA A 139 13.50 1.87 -1.53
CA ALA A 139 13.38 0.82 -0.52
C ALA A 139 14.36 -0.33 -0.77
N GLU A 140 14.57 -0.72 -2.03
CA GLU A 140 15.58 -1.72 -2.40
C GLU A 140 17.00 -1.30 -2.01
N GLU A 141 17.36 -0.04 -2.22
CA GLU A 141 18.70 0.48 -1.94
C GLU A 141 18.90 0.85 -0.47
N GLN A 142 17.87 1.40 0.19
CA GLN A 142 17.95 1.85 1.60
C GLN A 142 17.73 0.71 2.60
N ALA A 143 16.86 -0.24 2.29
CA ALA A 143 16.51 -1.36 3.14
C ALA A 143 17.01 -2.69 2.53
N GLY A 144 16.41 -3.15 1.43
CA GLY A 144 16.81 -4.38 0.76
C GLY A 144 16.36 -5.66 1.47
N ALA A 145 17.01 -6.78 1.13
CA ALA A 145 16.67 -8.09 1.67
C ALA A 145 16.90 -8.18 3.19
N GLY A 146 16.07 -8.94 3.87
CA GLY A 146 16.12 -9.15 5.33
C GLY A 146 15.67 -7.95 6.17
N LYS A 147 15.18 -6.87 5.55
CA LYS A 147 14.76 -5.64 6.20
C LYS A 147 13.25 -5.48 6.24
N LEU A 148 12.79 -4.63 7.17
CA LEU A 148 11.38 -4.34 7.40
C LEU A 148 11.03 -2.93 6.93
N VAL A 149 10.08 -2.83 6.01
CA VAL A 149 9.62 -1.57 5.42
C VAL A 149 8.13 -1.38 5.72
N LEU A 150 7.73 -0.15 6.06
CA LEU A 150 6.33 0.26 6.11
C LEU A 150 6.04 1.22 4.96
N PHE A 151 4.97 0.93 4.21
CA PHE A 151 4.47 1.81 3.16
C PHE A 151 3.05 2.28 3.52
N LEU A 152 2.88 3.58 3.72
CA LEU A 152 1.61 4.20 4.10
C LEU A 152 0.96 4.89 2.91
N VAL A 153 -0.33 4.63 2.73
CA VAL A 153 -1.16 5.22 1.67
C VAL A 153 -2.48 5.76 2.25
N PRO A 154 -3.12 6.74 1.59
CA PRO A 154 -4.37 7.30 2.08
C PRO A 154 -5.62 6.45 1.78
N SER A 155 -5.55 5.47 0.86
CA SER A 155 -6.70 4.67 0.46
C SER A 155 -6.34 3.23 0.14
N LEU A 156 -7.33 2.33 0.20
CA LEU A 156 -7.16 0.91 -0.11
C LEU A 156 -6.87 0.65 -1.59
N SER A 157 -7.42 1.44 -2.50
CA SER A 157 -7.13 1.34 -3.93
C SER A 157 -5.65 1.60 -4.24
N LEU A 158 -5.06 2.64 -3.63
CA LEU A 158 -3.64 2.93 -3.73
C LEU A 158 -2.78 1.84 -3.06
N LEU A 159 -3.26 1.24 -1.97
CA LEU A 159 -2.57 0.13 -1.31
C LEU A 159 -2.46 -1.08 -2.24
N SER A 160 -3.57 -1.50 -2.84
CA SER A 160 -3.61 -2.62 -3.79
C SER A 160 -2.72 -2.39 -4.99
N GLN A 161 -2.82 -1.20 -5.60
CA GLN A 161 -2.00 -0.81 -6.74
C GLN A 161 -0.50 -0.83 -6.41
N THR A 162 -0.12 -0.20 -5.29
CA THR A 162 1.28 -0.10 -4.87
C THR A 162 1.87 -1.47 -4.55
N LEU A 163 1.13 -2.30 -3.80
CA LEU A 163 1.54 -3.65 -3.46
C LEU A 163 1.78 -4.49 -4.72
N THR A 164 0.87 -4.41 -5.69
CA THR A 164 0.98 -5.12 -6.97
C THR A 164 2.20 -4.66 -7.77
N ASP A 165 2.37 -3.34 -7.95
CA ASP A 165 3.52 -2.77 -8.66
C ASP A 165 4.85 -3.16 -8.01
N TRP A 166 4.92 -3.10 -6.68
CA TRP A 166 6.12 -3.45 -5.95
C TRP A 166 6.47 -4.92 -6.10
N LYS A 167 5.51 -5.83 -5.99
CA LYS A 167 5.76 -7.27 -6.18
C LYS A 167 6.24 -7.61 -7.59
N GLN A 168 5.68 -6.94 -8.60
CA GLN A 168 6.10 -7.15 -9.98
C GLN A 168 7.51 -6.61 -10.27
N GLN A 169 7.88 -5.48 -9.68
CA GLN A 169 9.05 -4.73 -10.09
C GLN A 169 10.24 -4.81 -9.12
N CYS A 170 10.07 -5.40 -7.93
CA CYS A 170 11.14 -5.57 -6.95
C CYS A 170 12.17 -6.58 -7.43
N ILE A 171 13.46 -6.28 -7.21
CA ILE A 171 14.56 -7.20 -7.51
C ILE A 171 14.70 -8.31 -6.48
N TYR A 172 14.22 -8.08 -5.27
CA TYR A 172 14.16 -9.07 -4.20
C TYR A 172 12.79 -9.75 -4.15
N PRO A 173 12.69 -10.99 -3.66
CA PRO A 173 11.43 -11.52 -3.19
C PRO A 173 10.81 -10.60 -2.13
N ILE A 174 9.50 -10.37 -2.18
CA ILE A 174 8.77 -9.57 -1.19
C ILE A 174 7.85 -10.45 -0.36
N ASN A 175 8.02 -10.40 0.97
CA ASN A 175 7.01 -10.81 1.91
C ASN A 175 6.09 -9.61 2.15
N ALA A 176 4.92 -9.57 1.49
CA ALA A 176 3.99 -8.46 1.56
C ALA A 176 2.85 -8.74 2.53
N PHE A 177 2.57 -7.79 3.43
CA PHE A 177 1.47 -7.82 4.38
C PHE A 177 0.62 -6.57 4.19
N ALA A 178 -0.69 -6.74 4.04
CA ALA A 178 -1.63 -5.64 3.95
C ALA A 178 -2.32 -5.43 5.31
N VAL A 179 -2.35 -4.18 5.78
CA VAL A 179 -3.02 -3.79 7.03
C VAL A 179 -4.06 -2.73 6.68
N CYS A 180 -5.33 -3.04 6.94
CA CYS A 180 -6.42 -2.09 6.79
C CYS A 180 -7.43 -2.28 7.91
N SER A 181 -7.99 -1.19 8.44
CA SER A 181 -9.07 -1.25 9.42
C SER A 181 -10.40 -1.53 8.73
N ASP A 182 -11.22 -2.42 9.31
CA ASP A 182 -12.62 -2.52 8.95
C ASP A 182 -13.31 -1.23 9.41
N SER A 183 -13.75 -0.40 8.46
CA SER A 183 -14.49 0.84 8.73
C SER A 183 -15.94 0.59 9.18
N SER A 184 -16.29 -0.64 9.60
CA SER A 184 -17.63 -1.03 10.02
C SER A 184 -18.07 -0.48 11.39
N THR A 185 -17.19 0.20 12.14
CA THR A 185 -17.49 0.66 13.51
C THR A 185 -17.74 2.16 13.67
N GLY A 186 -18.11 2.89 12.62
CA GLY A 186 -18.51 4.29 12.80
C GLY A 186 -18.93 4.97 11.50
N LYS A 187 -20.08 5.64 11.53
CA LYS A 187 -20.73 6.43 10.46
C LYS A 187 -19.84 6.74 9.25
N ALA A 188 -19.88 5.84 8.25
CA ALA A 188 -19.11 5.93 7.03
C ALA A 188 -19.59 7.13 6.18
N GLY A 189 -18.66 8.00 5.80
CA GLY A 189 -18.88 8.98 4.72
C GLY A 189 -18.88 8.28 3.35
N LEU A 190 -19.35 8.96 2.30
CA LEU A 190 -19.42 8.41 0.93
C LEU A 190 -18.08 7.89 0.39
N GLU A 191 -16.95 8.45 0.84
CA GLU A 191 -15.59 7.98 0.49
C GLU A 191 -15.23 6.64 1.16
N ASP A 192 -15.84 6.31 2.31
CA ASP A 192 -15.64 5.05 3.03
C ASP A 192 -16.43 3.88 2.38
N LEU A 193 -17.45 4.16 1.56
CA LEU A 193 -18.20 3.12 0.84
C LEU A 193 -17.36 2.45 -0.26
N GLU A 194 -16.46 3.21 -0.93
CA GLU A 194 -15.49 2.65 -1.87
C GLU A 194 -14.47 1.75 -1.15
N SER A 195 -14.14 2.06 0.12
CA SER A 195 -13.20 1.28 0.91
C SER A 195 -13.72 -0.10 1.31
N LEU A 196 -15.03 -0.24 1.53
CA LEU A 196 -15.67 -1.52 1.87
C LEU A 196 -15.64 -2.53 0.72
N THR A 197 -15.69 -2.05 -0.51
CA THR A 197 -15.64 -2.89 -1.71
C THR A 197 -14.23 -3.41 -1.98
N VAL A 198 -13.21 -2.60 -1.74
CA VAL A 198 -11.80 -2.88 -2.08
C VAL A 198 -11.12 -3.86 -1.10
N GLY A 199 -11.56 -3.93 0.15
CA GLY A 199 -10.99 -4.90 1.12
C GLY A 199 -11.16 -6.37 0.70
N SER A 200 -12.16 -6.69 -0.15
CA SER A 200 -12.35 -8.03 -0.73
C SER A 200 -11.63 -8.21 -2.08
N GLU A 201 -11.18 -7.13 -2.69
CA GLU A 201 -10.49 -7.12 -3.98
C GLU A 201 -8.96 -7.18 -3.80
N LEU A 202 -8.46 -7.02 -2.57
CA LEU A 202 -7.05 -7.26 -2.28
C LEU A 202 -6.74 -8.73 -2.57
N ALA A 203 -5.96 -8.99 -3.59
CA ALA A 203 -5.42 -10.32 -3.92
C ALA A 203 -4.52 -10.89 -2.80
N TYR A 204 -4.40 -10.17 -1.70
CA TYR A 204 -3.61 -10.52 -0.53
C TYR A 204 -4.47 -10.42 0.72
N PRO A 205 -4.38 -11.39 1.65
CA PRO A 205 -5.10 -11.31 2.90
C PRO A 205 -4.65 -10.07 3.69
N ALA A 206 -5.59 -9.16 3.91
CA ALA A 206 -5.39 -8.02 4.79
C ALA A 206 -5.68 -8.44 6.23
N THR A 207 -4.96 -7.87 7.18
CA THR A 207 -5.21 -8.09 8.60
C THR A 207 -5.53 -6.79 9.32
N THR A 208 -6.45 -6.88 10.29
CA THR A 208 -6.76 -5.82 11.26
C THR A 208 -6.24 -6.19 12.65
N ASP A 209 -5.67 -7.38 12.79
CA ASP A 209 -5.17 -7.91 14.06
C ASP A 209 -3.65 -7.83 14.17
N ALA A 210 -3.18 -7.04 15.13
CA ALA A 210 -1.76 -6.83 15.41
C ALA A 210 -1.02 -8.14 15.78
N ARG A 211 -1.66 -9.07 16.51
CA ARG A 211 -1.05 -10.34 16.89
C ARG A 211 -0.83 -11.26 15.69
N SER A 212 -1.81 -11.30 14.79
CA SER A 212 -1.69 -12.02 13.53
C SER A 212 -0.56 -11.46 12.67
N LEU A 213 -0.47 -10.13 12.57
CA LEU A 213 0.61 -9.45 11.86
C LEU A 213 1.99 -9.81 12.44
N CYS A 214 2.14 -9.79 13.77
CA CYS A 214 3.39 -10.15 14.44
C CYS A 214 3.83 -11.57 14.10
N LYS A 215 2.92 -12.55 14.18
CA LYS A 215 3.21 -13.96 13.85
C LYS A 215 3.65 -14.12 12.40
N GLN A 216 2.95 -13.46 11.48
CA GLN A 216 3.24 -13.54 10.04
C GLN A 216 4.61 -12.90 9.71
N ILE A 217 4.92 -11.73 10.29
CA ILE A 217 6.21 -11.05 10.09
C ILE A 217 7.35 -11.87 10.69
N LYS A 218 7.15 -12.48 11.86
CA LYS A 218 8.16 -13.35 12.48
C LYS A 218 8.51 -14.51 11.57
N ALA A 219 7.51 -15.23 11.06
CA ALA A 219 7.72 -16.33 10.11
C ALA A 219 8.39 -15.87 8.80
N ALA A 220 8.05 -14.67 8.31
CA ALA A 220 8.64 -14.10 7.11
C ALA A 220 10.11 -13.70 7.29
N LYS A 221 10.50 -13.21 8.47
CA LYS A 221 11.89 -12.83 8.80
C LYS A 221 12.88 -14.01 8.80
N GLU A 222 12.40 -15.24 8.85
CA GLU A 222 13.23 -16.43 8.68
C GLU A 222 13.84 -16.50 7.26
N LYS A 223 13.16 -15.92 6.27
CA LYS A 223 13.63 -15.81 4.88
C LYS A 223 14.45 -14.52 4.70
N LYS A 224 15.74 -14.62 4.96
CA LYS A 224 16.67 -13.45 4.93
C LYS A 224 16.92 -12.87 3.53
N ASP A 225 16.56 -13.59 2.47
CA ASP A 225 16.70 -13.20 1.07
C ASP A 225 15.56 -12.31 0.56
N ALA A 226 14.47 -12.20 1.34
CA ALA A 226 13.30 -11.40 0.99
C ALA A 226 13.25 -10.07 1.75
N MET A 227 12.72 -9.03 1.11
CA MET A 227 12.34 -7.78 1.76
C MET A 227 10.94 -7.94 2.37
N THR A 228 10.77 -7.62 3.65
CA THR A 228 9.47 -7.66 4.32
C THR A 228 8.82 -6.29 4.28
N VAL A 229 7.64 -6.18 3.66
CA VAL A 229 6.94 -4.92 3.48
C VAL A 229 5.54 -4.99 4.06
N VAL A 230 5.24 -4.08 4.97
CA VAL A 230 3.89 -3.85 5.49
C VAL A 230 3.30 -2.68 4.71
N PHE A 231 2.24 -2.94 3.94
CA PHE A 231 1.44 -1.91 3.28
C PHE A 231 0.24 -1.60 4.16
N SER A 232 0.08 -0.35 4.55
CA SER A 232 -1.00 0.06 5.45
C SER A 232 -1.66 1.35 4.97
N THR A 233 -2.93 1.52 5.27
CA THR A 233 -3.54 2.84 5.20
C THR A 233 -3.17 3.66 6.44
N TYR A 234 -3.17 4.99 6.32
CA TYR A 234 -2.95 5.86 7.48
C TYR A 234 -3.99 5.61 8.60
N GLN A 235 -5.23 5.30 8.21
CA GLN A 235 -6.31 5.01 9.15
C GLN A 235 -6.04 3.78 10.02
N SER A 236 -5.18 2.87 9.55
CA SER A 236 -4.84 1.63 10.25
C SER A 236 -3.53 1.71 11.05
N ILE A 237 -3.00 2.91 11.23
CA ILE A 237 -1.71 3.13 11.89
C ILE A 237 -1.68 2.58 13.34
N ASP A 238 -2.85 2.49 13.99
CA ASP A 238 -2.98 1.95 15.35
C ASP A 238 -2.67 0.45 15.40
N VAL A 239 -2.99 -0.30 14.36
CA VAL A 239 -2.62 -1.72 14.23
C VAL A 239 -1.09 -1.86 14.16
N ILE A 240 -0.42 -0.94 13.47
CA ILE A 240 1.04 -0.90 13.38
C ILE A 240 1.66 -0.60 14.74
N HIS A 241 1.14 0.42 15.43
CA HIS A 241 1.57 0.77 16.80
C HIS A 241 1.42 -0.42 17.75
N GLN A 242 0.23 -1.03 17.76
CA GLN A 242 -0.03 -2.22 18.57
C GLN A 242 0.92 -3.38 18.24
N ALA A 243 1.25 -3.59 16.97
CA ALA A 243 2.18 -4.64 16.56
C ALA A 243 3.62 -4.35 17.02
N GLN A 244 4.04 -3.08 17.10
CA GLN A 244 5.35 -2.69 17.62
C GLN A 244 5.43 -2.76 19.14
N THR A 245 4.31 -2.55 19.86
CA THR A 245 4.25 -2.48 21.33
C THR A 245 3.76 -3.78 21.98
N GLN A 246 3.56 -4.87 21.22
CA GLN A 246 3.20 -6.18 21.77
C GLN A 246 4.25 -6.65 22.78
N GLU A 247 3.79 -7.23 23.92
CA GLU A 247 4.68 -7.83 24.93
C GLU A 247 5.41 -9.07 24.39
N ILE A 248 4.75 -9.83 23.52
CA ILE A 248 5.29 -11.07 22.97
C ILE A 248 5.51 -10.89 21.47
N ASP A 249 6.75 -11.09 21.03
CA ASP A 249 7.17 -11.06 19.62
C ASP A 249 6.79 -9.77 18.85
N PRO A 250 7.13 -8.57 19.36
CA PRO A 250 6.87 -7.34 18.64
C PRO A 250 7.58 -7.35 17.27
N ILE A 251 6.99 -6.65 16.29
CA ILE A 251 7.59 -6.58 14.94
C ILE A 251 8.92 -5.83 14.91
N GLY A 252 9.16 -4.98 15.91
CA GLY A 252 10.35 -4.14 16.03
C GLY A 252 10.28 -2.85 15.21
N GLU A 253 11.39 -2.14 15.17
CA GLU A 253 11.54 -0.88 14.45
C GLU A 253 11.59 -1.11 12.93
N PHE A 254 10.94 -0.24 12.14
CA PHE A 254 11.06 -0.25 10.68
C PHE A 254 12.41 0.30 10.23
N ASP A 255 13.06 -0.36 9.28
CA ASP A 255 14.28 0.16 8.68
C ASP A 255 13.99 1.38 7.80
N LEU A 256 12.82 1.39 7.14
CA LEU A 256 12.32 2.51 6.34
C LEU A 256 10.80 2.61 6.43
N VAL A 257 10.29 3.81 6.65
CA VAL A 257 8.87 4.16 6.47
C VAL A 257 8.75 5.08 5.27
N ILE A 258 7.82 4.78 4.38
CA ILE A 258 7.47 5.61 3.23
C ILE A 258 6.03 6.08 3.40
N CYS A 259 5.85 7.40 3.43
CA CYS A 259 4.57 8.08 3.56
C CYS A 259 4.17 8.62 2.18
N ASP A 260 3.30 7.91 1.47
CA ASP A 260 2.79 8.39 0.18
C ASP A 260 1.64 9.37 0.37
N GLU A 261 1.50 10.32 -0.58
CA GLU A 261 0.58 11.47 -0.49
C GLU A 261 0.68 12.19 0.86
N ALA A 262 1.92 12.42 1.31
CA ALA A 262 2.26 12.95 2.63
C ALA A 262 1.67 14.33 2.92
N HIS A 263 1.17 15.06 1.90
CA HIS A 263 0.42 16.31 2.09
C HIS A 263 -0.85 16.12 2.93
N ARG A 264 -1.38 14.88 3.03
CA ARG A 264 -2.52 14.55 3.90
C ARG A 264 -2.14 14.50 5.38
N THR A 265 -0.85 14.41 5.70
CA THR A 265 -0.37 14.48 7.08
C THR A 265 -0.10 15.92 7.54
N ALA A 266 -0.35 16.93 6.68
CA ALA A 266 -0.23 18.35 6.97
C ALA A 266 -1.62 18.98 7.19
N GLY A 267 -1.70 19.93 8.09
CA GLY A 267 -2.93 20.66 8.44
C GLY A 267 -3.03 20.95 9.91
N GLY A 268 -4.04 21.77 10.28
CA GLY A 268 -4.41 22.02 11.68
C GLY A 268 -5.37 20.91 12.15
N HIS A 269 -5.06 20.31 13.29
CA HIS A 269 -5.94 19.33 13.91
C HIS A 269 -6.85 20.03 14.92
N PHE A 270 -8.06 20.33 14.48
CA PHE A 270 -9.15 20.46 15.41
C PHE A 270 -9.44 19.06 15.97
N THR A 271 -9.80 18.97 17.23
CA THR A 271 -10.24 17.82 18.02
C THR A 271 -11.00 16.68 17.32
N ASP A 272 -10.98 16.61 15.97
CA ASP A 272 -11.60 15.56 15.19
C ASP A 272 -10.64 14.37 15.10
N GLU A 273 -10.94 13.27 15.80
CA GLU A 273 -10.10 12.07 15.94
C GLU A 273 -9.65 11.48 14.59
N LYS A 274 -10.41 11.71 13.52
CA LYS A 274 -10.10 11.17 12.17
C LYS A 274 -8.90 11.86 11.52
N GLU A 275 -8.76 13.18 11.65
CA GLU A 275 -7.61 13.91 11.09
C GLU A 275 -6.35 13.70 11.92
N ALA A 276 -6.48 13.56 13.24
CA ALA A 276 -5.36 13.26 14.13
C ALA A 276 -4.64 11.95 13.81
N VAL A 277 -5.33 10.96 13.20
CA VAL A 277 -4.75 9.66 12.83
C VAL A 277 -3.62 9.81 11.80
N PHE A 278 -3.77 10.72 10.83
CA PHE A 278 -2.75 10.92 9.79
C PHE A 278 -1.45 11.50 10.32
N THR A 279 -1.49 12.26 11.42
CA THR A 279 -0.28 12.90 11.98
C THR A 279 0.47 12.03 12.97
N ARG A 280 -0.13 10.94 13.45
CA ARG A 280 0.53 9.98 14.37
C ARG A 280 1.85 9.46 13.81
N ILE A 281 1.99 9.42 12.46
CA ILE A 281 3.22 9.01 11.81
C ILE A 281 4.41 9.94 12.06
N HIS A 282 4.20 11.18 12.46
CA HIS A 282 5.29 12.10 12.78
C HIS A 282 5.99 11.75 14.10
N ASN A 283 5.28 11.10 15.00
CA ASN A 283 5.81 10.68 16.30
C ASN A 283 6.54 9.34 16.18
N ASN A 284 7.86 9.35 16.46
CA ASN A 284 8.67 8.14 16.41
C ASN A 284 8.41 7.19 17.59
N ASP A 285 7.85 7.69 18.69
CA ASP A 285 7.42 6.85 19.82
C ASP A 285 6.12 6.11 19.50
N TYR A 286 5.34 6.63 18.52
CA TYR A 286 4.12 5.99 18.06
C TYR A 286 4.39 4.95 16.94
N VAL A 287 5.21 5.31 15.95
CA VAL A 287 5.70 4.38 14.93
C VAL A 287 7.21 4.49 14.84
N ALA A 288 7.89 3.53 15.47
CA ALA A 288 9.35 3.51 15.52
C ALA A 288 9.95 3.17 14.13
N ALA A 289 10.83 4.04 13.64
CA ALA A 289 11.48 3.90 12.35
C ALA A 289 12.86 4.56 12.32
N LYS A 290 13.84 3.87 11.73
CA LYS A 290 15.20 4.42 11.52
C LYS A 290 15.22 5.54 10.50
N LYS A 291 14.42 5.39 9.42
CA LYS A 291 14.34 6.35 8.32
C LYS A 291 12.89 6.57 7.93
N ARG A 292 12.55 7.81 7.57
CA ARG A 292 11.19 8.17 7.14
C ARG A 292 11.22 9.08 5.92
N LEU A 293 10.58 8.64 4.83
CA LEU A 293 10.46 9.36 3.57
C LEU A 293 9.03 9.87 3.39
N TYR A 294 8.87 11.17 3.29
CA TYR A 294 7.59 11.79 2.97
C TYR A 294 7.54 12.09 1.47
N MET A 295 6.58 11.47 0.76
CA MET A 295 6.43 11.64 -0.69
C MET A 295 5.12 12.35 -1.02
N THR A 296 5.16 13.29 -1.94
CA THR A 296 3.97 13.95 -2.48
C THR A 296 4.27 14.60 -3.82
N ALA A 297 3.22 14.85 -4.61
CA ALA A 297 3.30 15.72 -5.78
C ALA A 297 3.09 17.20 -5.41
N THR A 298 2.30 17.44 -4.36
CA THR A 298 1.79 18.77 -3.97
C THR A 298 2.05 19.02 -2.50
N PRO A 299 3.24 19.54 -2.12
CA PRO A 299 3.52 19.84 -0.73
C PRO A 299 2.55 20.89 -0.19
N LYS A 300 1.95 20.64 0.97
CA LYS A 300 1.02 21.56 1.62
C LYS A 300 1.79 22.44 2.61
N ILE A 301 1.87 23.73 2.30
CA ILE A 301 2.61 24.72 3.07
C ILE A 301 1.64 25.80 3.53
N TYR A 302 1.69 26.16 4.80
CA TYR A 302 0.85 27.18 5.41
C TYR A 302 1.65 28.46 5.65
N GLY A 303 1.03 29.62 5.37
CA GLY A 303 1.66 30.93 5.57
C GLY A 303 1.87 31.28 7.03
N SER A 304 2.72 32.28 7.29
CA SER A 304 3.08 32.77 8.63
C SER A 304 1.87 33.17 9.48
N ASP A 305 0.81 33.72 8.87
CA ASP A 305 -0.37 34.18 9.59
C ASP A 305 -1.21 33.00 10.12
N ALA A 306 -1.31 31.92 9.35
CA ALA A 306 -1.98 30.69 9.81
C ALA A 306 -1.17 29.99 10.94
N LYS A 307 0.16 30.10 10.90
CA LYS A 307 1.04 29.58 11.96
C LYS A 307 0.90 30.37 13.25
N LYS A 308 0.82 31.71 13.19
CA LYS A 308 0.63 32.61 14.35
C LYS A 308 -0.73 32.46 15.01
N GLN A 309 -1.80 32.27 14.24
CA GLN A 309 -3.13 32.06 14.81
C GLN A 309 -3.25 30.79 15.66
N ASN A 310 -2.32 29.84 15.49
CA ASN A 310 -2.29 28.59 16.25
C ASN A 310 -1.45 28.67 17.54
N GLU A 311 -0.57 29.66 17.69
CA GLU A 311 0.21 29.86 18.93
C GLU A 311 -0.69 30.27 20.11
N ASP A 312 -1.89 30.81 19.85
CA ASP A 312 -2.88 31.23 20.84
C ASP A 312 -3.99 30.18 21.13
N GLY A 313 -3.93 28.99 20.52
CA GLY A 313 -4.95 27.94 20.65
C GLY A 313 -4.38 26.52 20.76
N ASP A 314 -5.18 25.59 21.30
CA ASP A 314 -4.85 24.17 21.50
C ASP A 314 -4.67 23.35 20.18
N ILE A 315 -4.30 23.99 19.07
CA ILE A 315 -4.24 23.37 17.74
C ILE A 315 -2.80 23.29 17.28
N VAL A 316 -2.33 22.08 16.98
CA VAL A 316 -1.02 21.86 16.34
C VAL A 316 -1.19 21.91 14.82
N LEU A 317 -0.52 22.89 14.15
CA LEU A 317 -0.52 23.01 12.69
C LEU A 317 0.74 22.37 12.09
N TYR A 318 0.58 21.29 11.36
CA TYR A 318 1.65 20.67 10.60
C TYR A 318 1.77 21.26 9.20
N SER A 319 2.92 21.82 8.85
CA SER A 319 3.21 22.41 7.55
C SER A 319 4.43 21.72 6.93
N MET A 320 4.37 21.37 5.66
CA MET A 320 5.43 20.56 5.04
C MET A 320 6.75 21.33 4.82
N ASP A 321 6.81 22.63 5.08
CA ASP A 321 8.06 23.39 5.16
C ASP A 321 8.76 23.26 6.54
N ASP A 322 8.09 22.69 7.53
CA ASP A 322 8.70 22.39 8.83
C ASP A 322 9.70 21.23 8.69
N GLU A 323 10.99 21.57 8.80
CA GLU A 323 12.07 20.58 8.71
C GLU A 323 12.21 19.73 9.97
N GLU A 324 11.70 20.15 11.12
CA GLU A 324 11.74 19.34 12.35
C GLU A 324 10.74 18.18 12.23
N VAL A 325 9.61 18.38 11.56
CA VAL A 325 8.59 17.37 11.34
C VAL A 325 8.90 16.52 10.12
N TYR A 326 9.08 17.14 8.95
CA TYR A 326 9.17 16.44 7.67
C TYR A 326 10.61 16.21 7.17
N GLY A 327 11.60 16.83 7.79
CA GLY A 327 12.97 16.85 7.30
C GLY A 327 13.16 17.76 6.08
N LYS A 328 14.38 17.78 5.55
CA LYS A 328 14.74 18.55 4.35
C LYS A 328 14.15 17.94 3.08
N THR A 329 13.94 18.74 2.06
CA THR A 329 13.63 18.24 0.72
C THR A 329 14.90 17.65 0.09
N PHE A 330 14.94 16.33 -0.06
CA PHE A 330 16.07 15.62 -0.67
C PHE A 330 16.10 15.81 -2.18
N HIS A 331 14.92 15.79 -2.82
CA HIS A 331 14.77 16.03 -4.24
C HIS A 331 13.37 16.54 -4.58
N SER A 332 13.29 17.34 -5.64
CA SER A 332 12.02 17.87 -6.13
C SER A 332 11.99 17.83 -7.66
N ILE A 333 10.91 17.34 -8.24
CA ILE A 333 10.58 17.43 -9.68
C ILE A 333 9.17 17.98 -9.77
N ASN A 334 9.05 19.25 -10.11
CA ASN A 334 7.75 19.89 -10.30
C ASN A 334 7.16 19.55 -11.68
N PHE A 335 5.93 19.99 -11.94
CA PHE A 335 5.22 19.68 -13.18
C PHE A 335 5.97 20.19 -14.42
N THR A 336 6.42 21.45 -14.39
CA THR A 336 7.16 22.06 -15.50
C THR A 336 8.44 21.31 -15.84
N GLU A 337 9.16 20.89 -14.82
CA GLU A 337 10.36 20.07 -15.00
C GLU A 337 10.04 18.69 -15.56
N ALA A 338 8.95 18.06 -15.10
CA ALA A 338 8.49 16.76 -15.60
C ALA A 338 8.09 16.84 -17.09
N VAL A 339 7.47 17.93 -17.53
CA VAL A 339 7.19 18.19 -18.96
C VAL A 339 8.49 18.35 -19.74
N ARG A 340 9.44 19.17 -19.24
CA ARG A 340 10.76 19.36 -19.87
C ARG A 340 11.54 18.05 -20.03
N LEU A 341 11.41 17.15 -19.06
CA LEU A 341 12.03 15.82 -19.07
C LEU A 341 11.27 14.80 -19.96
N GLY A 342 10.18 15.22 -20.61
CA GLY A 342 9.38 14.36 -21.48
C GLY A 342 8.64 13.25 -20.75
N SER A 343 8.50 13.34 -19.43
CA SER A 343 7.73 12.36 -18.64
C SER A 343 6.24 12.70 -18.56
N LEU A 344 5.89 13.97 -18.74
CA LEU A 344 4.52 14.46 -18.84
C LEU A 344 4.34 15.27 -20.14
N VAL A 345 3.11 15.30 -20.61
CA VAL A 345 2.72 16.21 -21.71
C VAL A 345 2.33 17.57 -21.14
N ASP A 346 2.56 18.62 -21.91
CA ASP A 346 2.12 19.97 -21.54
C ASP A 346 0.59 20.07 -21.57
N TYR A 347 0.02 21.00 -20.82
CA TYR A 347 -1.42 21.22 -20.75
C TYR A 347 -1.80 22.67 -21.00
N LYS A 348 -3.03 22.87 -21.47
CA LYS A 348 -3.64 24.19 -21.61
C LYS A 348 -4.80 24.31 -20.64
N VAL A 349 -4.82 25.37 -19.84
CA VAL A 349 -5.95 25.70 -18.98
C VAL A 349 -6.89 26.62 -19.74
N ILE A 350 -8.15 26.21 -19.90
CA ILE A 350 -9.21 27.02 -20.45
C ILE A 350 -10.06 27.48 -19.26
N VAL A 351 -10.08 28.77 -19.00
CA VAL A 351 -10.94 29.37 -17.98
C VAL A 351 -12.23 29.83 -18.65
N LEU A 352 -13.35 29.22 -18.28
CA LEU A 352 -14.66 29.64 -18.71
C LEU A 352 -15.30 30.48 -17.59
N THR A 353 -15.52 31.76 -17.87
CA THR A 353 -16.27 32.64 -16.96
C THR A 353 -17.72 32.68 -17.41
N VAL A 354 -18.64 32.34 -16.53
CA VAL A 354 -20.10 32.52 -16.71
C VAL A 354 -20.50 33.78 -15.97
N SER A 355 -20.89 34.81 -16.70
CA SER A 355 -21.53 35.96 -16.07
C SER A 355 -23.02 35.69 -15.97
N GLU A 356 -23.60 35.77 -14.77
CA GLU A 356 -25.03 35.85 -14.60
C GLU A 356 -25.52 37.21 -15.16
N SER A 357 -26.44 37.17 -16.13
CA SER A 357 -27.10 38.34 -16.73
C SER A 357 -28.35 38.68 -15.96
#